data_7acf3f9a6949378d5d7e937b3555b3b1
#
_entry.id   7acf3f9a6949378d5d7e937b3555b3b1
#
_cell.length_a   1.000
_cell.length_b   1.000
_cell.length_c   1.000
_cell.angle_alpha   90.00
_cell.angle_beta   90.00
_cell.angle_gamma   90.00
#
_symmetry.space_group_name_H-M   'P 1'
#
loop_
_entity.id
_entity.type
_entity.pdbx_description
1 polymer ?
#
loop_
_entity_poly.entity_id
_entity_poly.type
_entity_poly.pdbx_seq_one_letter_code
_entity_poly.pdbx_strand_id
1 'polypeptide(L)'
;MIQTPRRKAKDRDGVYKRRGHWHFDYKDPRTGQWRSKTTGKTNYNDAKEFKREFLKSLTGQYNPSNDRLKFADAADAYLEHRGVAAAAGTVRLEKERLRALKKLLALIAPADLKLKDFEDIRLIRTYQQKRIADGAGPRTVNMEGQLLRSILKHHEQWKLEGKYQPLPEPVSEAGRSLTPEEEVRLIDTAKSRPQWFVAYHGTILENETGMRGVEVRNLQMKRVDLLAAEIQLQKSKTKGGVRTIPLNADALESVKQLVIRAQQLGANQPDHFLIPALVNAVREGKNGKTVNVRRYDPTKSTKGWRTAWRKLTEKAGLKGLRGHDLRHNWVTSHAEIGTPQSVLEAQAGHLSKRMSDHYKHISERAARKASDTLSRVKAKQRAEARAKMQEQARTCAVIDSDAMPTLQDVGSGQLIVVQ
;
A
#
# COMPACT_ATOMS: atom_id res chain seq x y z
N MET A 1 30.35 7.56 -55.18
CA MET A 1 30.99 7.13 -53.90
C MET A 1 30.94 8.30 -52.91
N ILE A 2 30.03 8.27 -51.97
CA ILE A 2 29.89 9.28 -50.94
C ILE A 2 30.85 8.90 -49.83
N GLN A 3 31.98 9.65 -49.69
CA GLN A 3 32.93 9.45 -48.62
C GLN A 3 32.26 9.78 -47.28
N THR A 4 32.07 8.79 -46.42
CA THR A 4 31.74 8.94 -45.03
C THR A 4 32.83 9.73 -44.30
N PRO A 5 32.53 10.83 -43.59
CA PRO A 5 33.55 11.62 -42.89
C PRO A 5 34.18 10.76 -41.79
N ARG A 6 35.54 10.65 -41.82
CA ARG A 6 36.34 10.01 -40.75
C ARG A 6 35.92 10.59 -39.40
N ARG A 7 35.38 9.78 -38.54
CA ARG A 7 35.14 10.12 -37.11
C ARG A 7 36.49 10.46 -36.48
N LYS A 8 36.72 11.75 -36.12
CA LYS A 8 37.85 12.16 -35.32
C LYS A 8 37.82 11.45 -33.96
N ALA A 9 38.97 11.00 -33.47
CA ALA A 9 39.08 10.37 -32.16
C ALA A 9 38.42 11.26 -31.09
N LYS A 10 37.43 10.75 -30.40
CA LYS A 10 36.82 11.39 -29.22
C LYS A 10 37.72 11.12 -28.03
N ASP A 11 38.03 12.15 -27.27
CA ASP A 11 38.69 11.98 -25.97
C ASP A 11 37.83 11.09 -25.05
N ARG A 12 38.43 10.46 -24.03
CA ARG A 12 37.76 9.54 -23.09
C ARG A 12 36.49 10.13 -22.49
N ASP A 13 36.44 11.46 -22.34
CA ASP A 13 35.29 12.19 -21.79
C ASP A 13 34.30 12.65 -22.87
N GLY A 14 34.47 12.25 -24.13
CA GLY A 14 33.57 12.52 -25.25
C GLY A 14 33.45 14.02 -25.63
N VAL A 15 34.46 14.83 -25.35
CA VAL A 15 34.66 16.15 -25.93
C VAL A 15 35.74 16.07 -27.02
N TYR A 16 35.67 16.94 -28.03
CA TYR A 16 36.65 16.99 -29.12
C TYR A 16 36.89 18.42 -29.58
N LYS A 17 38.11 18.69 -30.09
CA LYS A 17 38.52 20.03 -30.51
C LYS A 17 38.19 20.25 -31.99
N ARG A 18 37.56 21.38 -32.31
CA ARG A 18 37.24 21.79 -33.67
C ARG A 18 37.45 23.32 -33.80
N ARG A 19 38.27 23.76 -34.75
CA ARG A 19 38.54 25.19 -34.99
C ARG A 19 38.91 25.97 -33.72
N GLY A 20 39.76 25.41 -32.88
CA GLY A 20 40.24 26.07 -31.66
C GLY A 20 39.36 25.89 -30.41
N HIS A 21 38.10 25.51 -30.55
CA HIS A 21 37.18 25.34 -29.45
C HIS A 21 36.82 23.89 -29.21
N TRP A 22 36.43 23.57 -27.97
CA TRP A 22 35.94 22.26 -27.59
C TRP A 22 34.46 22.10 -27.95
N HIS A 23 34.09 20.92 -28.49
CA HIS A 23 32.76 20.53 -28.87
C HIS A 23 32.40 19.19 -28.23
N PHE A 24 31.10 18.88 -28.12
CA PHE A 24 30.60 17.58 -27.76
C PHE A 24 29.29 17.28 -28.48
N ASP A 25 29.00 15.99 -28.66
CA ASP A 25 27.75 15.52 -29.21
C ASP A 25 26.85 15.06 -28.07
N TYR A 26 25.56 15.32 -28.18
CA TYR A 26 24.54 14.89 -27.25
C TYR A 26 23.29 14.43 -28.00
N LYS A 27 22.52 13.56 -27.35
CA LYS A 27 21.21 13.15 -27.85
C LYS A 27 20.17 14.08 -27.24
N ASP A 28 19.45 14.83 -28.07
CA ASP A 28 18.40 15.73 -27.63
C ASP A 28 17.23 14.88 -27.02
N PRO A 29 16.91 15.01 -25.72
CA PRO A 29 15.89 14.19 -25.08
C PRO A 29 14.47 14.43 -25.61
N ARG A 30 14.20 15.56 -26.28
CA ARG A 30 12.88 15.89 -26.86
C ARG A 30 12.68 15.26 -28.24
N THR A 31 13.74 15.26 -29.06
CA THR A 31 13.65 14.81 -30.46
C THR A 31 14.29 13.44 -30.69
N GLY A 32 15.07 12.93 -29.76
CA GLY A 32 15.87 11.72 -29.92
C GLY A 32 17.05 11.83 -30.90
N GLN A 33 17.27 13.00 -31.52
CA GLN A 33 18.31 13.20 -32.53
C GLN A 33 19.65 13.56 -31.90
N TRP A 34 20.75 13.13 -32.55
CA TRP A 34 22.10 13.55 -32.16
C TRP A 34 22.36 14.97 -32.66
N ARG A 35 22.85 15.83 -31.75
CA ARG A 35 23.25 17.21 -32.02
C ARG A 35 24.67 17.46 -31.52
N SER A 36 25.38 18.39 -32.16
CA SER A 36 26.72 18.86 -31.74
C SER A 36 26.60 20.26 -31.15
N LYS A 37 27.30 20.51 -30.04
CA LYS A 37 27.34 21.81 -29.38
C LYS A 37 28.79 22.22 -29.09
N THR A 38 29.12 23.51 -29.32
CA THR A 38 30.36 24.10 -28.87
C THR A 38 30.28 24.48 -27.40
N THR A 39 31.40 24.32 -26.67
CA THR A 39 31.46 24.76 -25.27
C THR A 39 31.87 26.23 -25.15
N GLY A 40 32.39 26.84 -26.21
CA GLY A 40 32.98 28.19 -26.15
C GLY A 40 34.25 28.27 -25.28
N LYS A 41 34.72 27.13 -24.74
CA LYS A 41 35.87 27.08 -23.86
C LYS A 41 37.12 26.65 -24.62
N THR A 42 38.25 27.21 -24.25
CA THR A 42 39.59 26.87 -24.79
C THR A 42 40.31 25.85 -23.91
N ASN A 43 40.03 25.83 -22.61
CA ASN A 43 40.55 24.89 -21.65
C ASN A 43 39.74 23.58 -21.65
N TYR A 44 40.40 22.43 -21.57
CA TYR A 44 39.78 21.10 -21.55
C TYR A 44 38.90 20.84 -20.34
N ASN A 45 39.36 21.22 -19.15
CA ASN A 45 38.60 20.97 -17.91
C ASN A 45 37.35 21.81 -17.86
N ASP A 46 37.39 23.08 -18.30
CA ASP A 46 36.21 23.96 -18.38
C ASP A 46 35.22 23.46 -19.41
N ALA A 47 35.70 22.91 -20.53
CA ALA A 47 34.88 22.33 -21.58
C ALA A 47 34.14 21.07 -21.09
N LYS A 48 34.84 20.24 -20.31
CA LYS A 48 34.26 19.04 -19.67
C LYS A 48 33.20 19.40 -18.64
N GLU A 49 33.44 20.43 -17.85
CA GLU A 49 32.49 20.93 -16.87
C GLU A 49 31.24 21.52 -17.55
N PHE A 50 31.44 22.36 -18.56
CA PHE A 50 30.38 22.91 -19.38
C PHE A 50 29.50 21.80 -20.01
N LYS A 51 30.12 20.77 -20.59
CA LYS A 51 29.39 19.60 -21.11
C LYS A 51 28.56 18.95 -20.04
N ARG A 52 29.13 18.72 -18.86
CA ARG A 52 28.44 18.09 -17.72
C ARG A 52 27.22 18.91 -17.28
N GLU A 53 27.37 20.23 -17.17
CA GLU A 53 26.29 21.15 -16.80
C GLU A 53 25.21 21.23 -17.88
N PHE A 54 25.63 21.32 -19.14
CA PHE A 54 24.69 21.33 -20.25
C PHE A 54 23.87 20.03 -20.35
N LEU A 55 24.51 18.87 -20.19
CA LEU A 55 23.77 17.60 -20.17
C LEU A 55 22.82 17.50 -18.97
N LYS A 56 23.20 18.06 -17.83
CA LYS A 56 22.31 18.15 -16.66
C LYS A 56 21.12 19.09 -16.93
N SER A 57 21.35 20.23 -17.61
CA SER A 57 20.26 21.14 -17.97
C SER A 57 19.27 20.50 -18.94
N LEU A 58 19.73 19.65 -19.85
CA LEU A 58 18.86 18.92 -20.78
C LEU A 58 17.98 17.89 -20.06
N THR A 59 18.45 17.34 -18.95
CA THR A 59 17.67 16.39 -18.14
C THR A 59 16.75 17.07 -17.14
N GLY A 60 16.69 18.40 -17.13
CA GLY A 60 15.88 19.16 -16.19
C GLY A 60 16.38 19.09 -14.74
N GLN A 61 17.66 18.74 -14.53
CA GLN A 61 18.25 18.62 -13.19
C GLN A 61 18.95 19.88 -12.69
N TYR A 62 19.34 20.79 -13.63
CA TYR A 62 20.07 22.01 -13.29
C TYR A 62 19.81 23.14 -14.28
N ASN A 63 19.45 24.33 -13.75
CA ASN A 63 19.29 25.58 -14.50
C ASN A 63 20.07 26.70 -13.78
N PRO A 64 21.15 27.23 -14.38
CA PRO A 64 21.96 28.28 -13.75
C PRO A 64 21.21 29.54 -13.40
N SER A 65 20.12 29.86 -14.10
CA SER A 65 19.32 31.05 -13.83
C SER A 65 18.62 31.00 -12.45
N ASN A 66 18.42 29.80 -11.90
CA ASN A 66 17.79 29.58 -10.62
C ASN A 66 18.77 29.56 -9.43
N ASP A 67 20.07 29.72 -9.65
CA ASP A 67 21.10 29.64 -8.60
C ASP A 67 20.87 30.64 -7.47
N ARG A 68 20.40 31.84 -7.80
CA ARG A 68 20.17 32.94 -6.86
C ARG A 68 18.79 32.92 -6.20
N LEU A 69 17.91 31.99 -6.61
CA LEU A 69 16.57 31.89 -6.04
C LEU A 69 16.67 31.46 -4.56
N LYS A 70 15.98 32.22 -3.69
CA LYS A 70 15.94 31.85 -2.26
C LYS A 70 15.17 30.56 -2.06
N PHE A 71 15.67 29.72 -1.18
CA PHE A 71 15.02 28.43 -0.87
C PHE A 71 13.59 28.59 -0.38
N ALA A 72 13.32 29.63 0.43
CA ALA A 72 11.98 29.89 0.94
C ALA A 72 10.96 30.11 -0.18
N ASP A 73 11.32 30.96 -1.16
CA ASP A 73 10.44 31.33 -2.30
C ASP A 73 10.29 30.13 -3.26
N ALA A 74 11.38 29.44 -3.54
CA ALA A 74 11.36 28.21 -4.34
C ALA A 74 10.48 27.11 -3.76
N ALA A 75 10.53 26.93 -2.44
CA ALA A 75 9.73 25.92 -1.76
C ALA A 75 8.24 26.27 -1.76
N ASP A 76 7.89 27.54 -1.63
CA ASP A 76 6.50 28.01 -1.68
C ASP A 76 5.94 27.87 -3.11
N ALA A 77 6.68 28.28 -4.15
CA ALA A 77 6.31 28.08 -5.55
C ALA A 77 6.13 26.57 -5.90
N TYR A 78 7.01 25.72 -5.39
CA TYR A 78 6.86 24.27 -5.53
C TYR A 78 5.54 23.77 -4.92
N LEU A 79 5.18 24.23 -3.70
CA LEU A 79 3.93 23.81 -3.04
C LEU A 79 2.68 24.31 -3.76
N GLU A 80 2.72 25.50 -4.35
CA GLU A 80 1.63 26.02 -5.20
C GLU A 80 1.43 25.11 -6.41
N HIS A 81 2.50 24.83 -7.15
CA HIS A 81 2.46 23.91 -8.28
C HIS A 81 1.94 22.49 -7.86
N ARG A 82 2.38 21.99 -6.72
CA ARG A 82 1.90 20.69 -6.18
C ARG A 82 0.42 20.73 -5.82
N GLY A 83 -0.08 21.89 -5.38
CA GLY A 83 -1.48 22.08 -5.01
C GLY A 83 -2.45 21.81 -6.15
N VAL A 84 -2.02 22.03 -7.39
CA VAL A 84 -2.84 21.80 -8.60
C VAL A 84 -2.96 20.30 -8.93
N ALA A 85 -1.88 19.52 -8.76
CA ALA A 85 -1.81 18.15 -9.26
C ALA A 85 -1.91 17.08 -8.17
N ALA A 86 -1.58 17.40 -6.92
CA ALA A 86 -1.52 16.44 -5.83
C ALA A 86 -2.77 16.44 -4.95
N ALA A 87 -3.10 15.28 -4.37
CA ALA A 87 -4.19 15.18 -3.40
C ALA A 87 -3.94 16.07 -2.18
N ALA A 88 -4.98 16.73 -1.67
CA ALA A 88 -4.90 17.67 -0.55
C ALA A 88 -4.18 17.11 0.70
N GLY A 89 -4.37 15.81 1.01
CA GLY A 89 -3.66 15.13 2.08
C GLY A 89 -2.14 15.05 1.88
N THR A 90 -1.69 14.87 0.62
CA THR A 90 -0.26 14.86 0.27
C THR A 90 0.34 16.26 0.44
N VAL A 91 -0.33 17.29 -0.09
CA VAL A 91 0.12 18.69 0.02
C VAL A 91 0.20 19.10 1.50
N ARG A 92 -0.75 18.70 2.33
CA ARG A 92 -0.72 18.97 3.77
C ARG A 92 0.53 18.38 4.43
N LEU A 93 0.86 17.12 4.14
CA LEU A 93 2.05 16.46 4.68
C LEU A 93 3.35 17.10 4.16
N GLU A 94 3.39 17.50 2.89
CA GLU A 94 4.53 18.23 2.32
C GLU A 94 4.70 19.60 3.02
N LYS A 95 3.62 20.32 3.32
CA LYS A 95 3.65 21.58 4.10
C LYS A 95 4.19 21.36 5.52
N GLU A 96 3.78 20.29 6.20
CA GLU A 96 4.26 19.95 7.55
C GLU A 96 5.77 19.65 7.53
N ARG A 97 6.24 18.86 6.56
CA ARG A 97 7.66 18.57 6.35
C ARG A 97 8.46 19.80 5.99
N LEU A 98 7.93 20.68 5.14
CA LEU A 98 8.59 21.93 4.77
C LEU A 98 8.76 22.86 5.97
N ARG A 99 7.79 22.92 6.90
CA ARG A 99 7.96 23.68 8.14
C ARG A 99 9.14 23.15 8.98
N ALA A 100 9.28 21.83 9.09
CA ALA A 100 10.42 21.22 9.79
C ALA A 100 11.75 21.56 9.09
N LEU A 101 11.79 21.44 7.75
CA LEU A 101 12.95 21.83 6.95
C LEU A 101 13.32 23.29 7.15
N LYS A 102 12.38 24.24 6.95
CA LYS A 102 12.62 25.67 7.09
C LYS A 102 13.09 26.01 8.51
N LYS A 103 12.46 25.43 9.55
CA LYS A 103 12.84 25.68 10.95
C LYS A 103 14.28 25.30 11.25
N LEU A 104 14.74 24.13 10.84
CA LEU A 104 16.07 23.69 11.14
C LEU A 104 17.13 24.34 10.22
N LEU A 105 16.82 24.51 8.93
CA LEU A 105 17.72 25.19 7.99
C LEU A 105 18.00 26.63 8.42
N ALA A 106 17.03 27.34 9.03
CA ALA A 106 17.23 28.68 9.56
C ALA A 106 18.28 28.74 10.71
N LEU A 107 18.59 27.59 11.34
CA LEU A 107 19.58 27.49 12.43
C LEU A 107 20.97 27.08 11.94
N ILE A 108 21.08 26.48 10.76
CA ILE A 108 22.33 25.86 10.28
C ILE A 108 22.84 26.42 8.95
N ALA A 109 22.08 27.27 8.30
CA ALA A 109 22.36 27.83 7.00
C ALA A 109 22.35 29.37 7.04
N PRO A 110 22.88 30.07 6.02
CA PRO A 110 22.79 31.51 5.90
C PRO A 110 21.33 32.02 5.93
N ALA A 111 21.13 33.22 6.44
CA ALA A 111 19.78 33.82 6.54
C ALA A 111 19.08 33.98 5.18
N ASP A 112 19.84 34.18 4.10
CA ASP A 112 19.36 34.27 2.72
C ASP A 112 19.65 32.99 1.90
N LEU A 113 19.51 31.83 2.52
CA LEU A 113 19.75 30.52 1.93
C LEU A 113 19.18 30.40 0.49
N LYS A 114 20.05 30.13 -0.46
CA LYS A 114 19.74 30.02 -1.90
C LYS A 114 19.79 28.57 -2.38
N LEU A 115 19.16 28.29 -3.52
CA LEU A 115 19.17 26.93 -4.06
C LEU A 115 20.57 26.41 -4.39
N LYS A 116 21.50 27.28 -4.81
CA LYS A 116 22.91 26.94 -5.05
C LYS A 116 23.63 26.42 -3.80
N ASP A 117 23.25 26.86 -2.61
CA ASP A 117 23.93 26.51 -1.37
C ASP A 117 23.77 25.01 -1.04
N PHE A 118 22.74 24.36 -1.63
CA PHE A 118 22.56 22.90 -1.55
C PHE A 118 23.47 22.08 -2.48
N GLU A 119 24.37 22.72 -3.23
CA GLU A 119 25.43 21.99 -3.96
C GLU A 119 26.43 21.35 -2.99
N ASP A 120 26.60 21.94 -1.82
CA ASP A 120 27.40 21.36 -0.74
C ASP A 120 26.62 20.30 0.03
N ILE A 121 26.97 19.05 -0.18
CA ILE A 121 26.36 17.91 0.53
C ILE A 121 26.48 18.03 2.05
N ARG A 122 27.46 18.78 2.57
CA ARG A 122 27.67 18.95 4.01
C ARG A 122 26.47 19.61 4.67
N LEU A 123 25.81 20.56 4.02
CA LEU A 123 24.60 21.19 4.53
C LEU A 123 23.48 20.15 4.79
N ILE A 124 23.27 19.24 3.82
CA ILE A 124 22.25 18.20 3.96
C ILE A 124 22.64 17.19 5.04
N ARG A 125 23.92 16.81 5.13
CA ARG A 125 24.40 15.91 6.19
C ARG A 125 24.25 16.53 7.58
N THR A 126 24.58 17.82 7.74
CA THR A 126 24.36 18.56 8.98
C THR A 126 22.89 18.60 9.34
N TYR A 127 22.01 18.82 8.36
CA TYR A 127 20.57 18.72 8.55
C TYR A 127 20.14 17.35 9.08
N GLN A 128 20.59 16.28 8.41
CA GLN A 128 20.26 14.90 8.83
C GLN A 128 20.71 14.60 10.25
N GLN A 129 21.96 14.96 10.60
CA GLN A 129 22.53 14.74 11.94
C GLN A 129 21.74 15.49 13.02
N LYS A 130 21.44 16.77 12.81
CA LYS A 130 20.68 17.57 13.77
C LYS A 130 19.23 17.07 13.91
N ARG A 131 18.58 16.66 12.83
CA ARG A 131 17.22 16.10 12.89
C ARG A 131 17.15 14.80 13.67
N ILE A 132 18.17 13.93 13.54
CA ILE A 132 18.28 12.72 14.38
C ILE A 132 18.52 13.11 15.85
N ALA A 133 19.40 14.06 16.11
CA ALA A 133 19.65 14.56 17.48
C ALA A 133 18.38 15.17 18.11
N ASP A 134 17.51 15.81 17.33
CA ASP A 134 16.19 16.29 17.74
C ASP A 134 15.15 15.17 17.98
N GLY A 135 15.53 13.91 17.85
CA GLY A 135 14.66 12.74 18.08
C GLY A 135 13.79 12.32 16.87
N ALA A 136 14.02 12.86 15.68
CA ALA A 136 13.32 12.39 14.50
C ALA A 136 13.87 11.03 14.03
N GLY A 137 12.97 10.09 13.69
CA GLY A 137 13.40 8.80 13.14
C GLY A 137 13.94 8.93 11.70
N PRO A 138 14.85 8.00 11.26
CA PRO A 138 15.47 8.03 9.93
C PRO A 138 14.49 8.18 8.79
N ARG A 139 13.34 7.46 8.83
CA ARG A 139 12.28 7.57 7.82
C ARG A 139 11.72 8.99 7.68
N THR A 140 11.51 9.69 8.80
CA THR A 140 11.02 11.09 8.77
C THR A 140 12.03 11.99 8.11
N VAL A 141 13.31 11.86 8.49
CA VAL A 141 14.41 12.64 7.92
C VAL A 141 14.56 12.36 6.41
N ASN A 142 14.45 11.09 6.00
CA ASN A 142 14.48 10.71 4.59
C ASN A 142 13.33 11.32 3.79
N MET A 143 12.13 11.37 4.36
CA MET A 143 10.97 12.01 3.71
C MET A 143 11.12 13.54 3.59
N GLU A 144 11.76 14.19 4.56
CA GLU A 144 12.13 15.60 4.51
C GLU A 144 13.20 15.84 3.42
N GLY A 145 14.24 14.99 3.38
CA GLY A 145 15.26 15.01 2.33
C GLY A 145 14.73 14.75 0.93
N GLN A 146 13.74 13.86 0.80
CA GLN A 146 13.04 13.62 -0.46
C GLN A 146 12.22 14.84 -0.92
N LEU A 147 11.59 15.55 0.02
CA LEU A 147 10.91 16.81 -0.30
C LEU A 147 11.90 17.87 -0.78
N LEU A 148 13.02 18.05 -0.07
CA LEU A 148 14.10 18.94 -0.49
C LEU A 148 14.59 18.60 -1.91
N ARG A 149 14.86 17.31 -2.17
CA ARG A 149 15.25 16.84 -3.51
C ARG A 149 14.20 17.19 -4.56
N SER A 150 12.90 17.05 -4.22
CA SER A 150 11.81 17.36 -5.15
C SER A 150 11.73 18.85 -5.46
N ILE A 151 11.93 19.72 -4.46
CA ILE A 151 12.00 21.18 -4.65
C ILE A 151 13.17 21.54 -5.55
N LEU A 152 14.37 21.04 -5.27
CA LEU A 152 15.57 21.32 -6.07
C LEU A 152 15.43 20.78 -7.50
N LYS A 153 14.82 19.61 -7.70
CA LYS A 153 14.53 19.09 -9.04
C LYS A 153 13.51 19.94 -9.82
N HIS A 154 12.47 20.42 -9.14
CA HIS A 154 11.46 21.29 -9.75
C HIS A 154 12.05 22.56 -10.32
N HIS A 155 13.03 23.13 -9.63
CA HIS A 155 13.78 24.32 -10.05
C HIS A 155 15.07 24.01 -10.83
N GLU A 156 15.24 22.76 -11.26
CA GLU A 156 16.42 22.32 -12.04
C GLU A 156 17.77 22.60 -11.34
N GLN A 157 17.80 22.49 -9.99
CA GLN A 157 18.96 22.77 -9.13
C GLN A 157 19.51 21.55 -8.40
N TRP A 158 19.04 20.33 -8.73
CA TRP A 158 19.54 19.12 -8.10
C TRP A 158 20.90 18.69 -8.71
N LYS A 159 21.99 18.99 -8.01
CA LYS A 159 23.38 18.68 -8.41
C LYS A 159 24.02 17.51 -7.62
N LEU A 160 23.26 16.89 -6.71
CA LEU A 160 23.76 15.85 -5.79
C LEU A 160 23.43 14.43 -6.25
N GLU A 161 23.21 14.20 -7.56
CA GLU A 161 22.95 12.85 -8.05
C GLU A 161 24.16 11.95 -7.79
N GLY A 162 23.90 10.77 -7.17
CA GLY A 162 24.95 9.84 -6.74
C GLY A 162 25.72 10.23 -5.46
N LYS A 163 25.59 11.47 -4.97
CA LYS A 163 26.22 11.93 -3.72
C LYS A 163 25.31 11.90 -2.51
N TYR A 164 24.00 12.20 -2.73
CA TYR A 164 23.00 12.15 -1.68
C TYR A 164 22.64 10.70 -1.37
N GLN A 165 22.72 10.34 -0.11
CA GLN A 165 22.28 9.05 0.38
C GLN A 165 21.25 9.26 1.50
N PRO A 166 20.10 8.58 1.45
CA PRO A 166 19.16 8.56 2.56
C PRO A 166 19.80 7.83 3.76
N LEU A 167 19.34 8.14 4.94
CA LEU A 167 19.73 7.42 6.16
C LEU A 167 19.24 5.97 6.10
N PRO A 168 20.02 5.02 6.63
CA PRO A 168 19.57 3.64 6.75
C PRO A 168 18.32 3.59 7.64
N GLU A 169 17.25 3.01 7.12
CA GLU A 169 16.01 2.80 7.88
C GLU A 169 16.05 1.40 8.52
N PRO A 170 15.68 1.26 9.80
CA PRO A 170 15.52 -0.06 10.38
C PRO A 170 14.50 -0.85 9.56
N VAL A 171 14.76 -2.14 9.41
CA VAL A 171 13.81 -3.04 8.74
C VAL A 171 12.53 -3.00 9.57
N SER A 172 11.51 -2.30 9.05
CA SER A 172 10.20 -2.32 9.69
C SER A 172 9.65 -3.73 9.57
N GLU A 173 9.29 -4.36 10.65
CA GLU A 173 8.56 -5.62 10.59
C GLU A 173 7.28 -5.46 9.79
N ALA A 174 6.84 -6.52 9.11
CA ALA A 174 5.50 -6.58 8.55
C ALA A 174 4.49 -6.31 9.68
N GLY A 175 3.30 -5.82 9.36
CA GLY A 175 2.29 -5.57 10.39
C GLY A 175 2.06 -6.81 11.25
N ARG A 176 1.73 -6.57 12.50
CA ARG A 176 1.48 -7.63 13.48
C ARG A 176 0.17 -8.35 13.17
N SER A 177 0.15 -9.69 13.23
CA SER A 177 -1.08 -10.48 13.35
C SER A 177 -1.46 -10.60 14.83
N LEU A 178 -2.73 -10.84 15.09
CA LEU A 178 -3.25 -11.16 16.41
C LEU A 178 -3.28 -12.69 16.61
N THR A 179 -3.07 -13.13 17.85
CA THR A 179 -3.46 -14.48 18.21
C THR A 179 -4.99 -14.54 18.42
N PRO A 180 -5.62 -15.71 18.36
CA PRO A 180 -7.07 -15.84 18.63
C PRO A 180 -7.46 -15.24 20.01
N GLU A 181 -6.64 -15.43 21.04
CA GLU A 181 -6.87 -14.92 22.39
C GLU A 181 -6.73 -13.38 22.45
N GLU A 182 -5.82 -12.82 21.68
CA GLU A 182 -5.65 -11.37 21.54
C GLU A 182 -6.85 -10.74 20.83
N GLU A 183 -7.36 -11.41 19.80
CA GLU A 183 -8.53 -10.98 19.04
C GLU A 183 -9.79 -10.98 19.91
N VAL A 184 -10.03 -12.06 20.66
CA VAL A 184 -11.14 -12.15 21.62
C VAL A 184 -11.03 -11.02 22.65
N ARG A 185 -9.86 -10.82 23.26
CA ARG A 185 -9.67 -9.71 24.24
C ARG A 185 -9.93 -8.35 23.64
N LEU A 186 -9.51 -8.11 22.40
CA LEU A 186 -9.73 -6.84 21.70
C LEU A 186 -11.23 -6.59 21.49
N ILE A 187 -11.94 -7.59 20.95
CA ILE A 187 -13.37 -7.53 20.61
C ILE A 187 -14.20 -7.35 21.88
N ASP A 188 -13.99 -8.17 22.91
CA ASP A 188 -14.73 -8.09 24.19
C ASP A 188 -14.48 -6.77 24.91
N THR A 189 -13.25 -6.29 24.91
CA THR A 189 -12.93 -4.99 25.46
C THR A 189 -13.61 -3.87 24.69
N ALA A 190 -13.64 -3.95 23.35
CA ALA A 190 -14.32 -2.96 22.50
C ALA A 190 -15.83 -2.92 22.77
N LYS A 191 -16.45 -4.08 22.91
CA LYS A 191 -17.89 -4.26 23.17
C LYS A 191 -18.28 -3.76 24.58
N SER A 192 -17.36 -3.79 25.53
CA SER A 192 -17.65 -3.50 26.96
C SER A 192 -18.09 -2.06 27.27
N ARG A 193 -17.96 -1.13 26.31
CA ARG A 193 -18.27 0.29 26.54
C ARG A 193 -19.08 0.91 25.41
N PRO A 194 -20.29 1.44 25.69
CA PRO A 194 -21.15 2.08 24.68
C PRO A 194 -20.48 3.23 23.92
N GLN A 195 -19.61 4.00 24.59
CA GLN A 195 -18.86 5.11 23.95
C GLN A 195 -17.82 4.64 22.94
N TRP A 196 -17.51 3.36 22.88
CA TRP A 196 -16.63 2.75 21.89
C TRP A 196 -17.38 2.10 20.73
N PHE A 197 -18.69 2.30 20.63
CA PHE A 197 -19.54 1.71 19.60
C PHE A 197 -18.93 1.81 18.20
N VAL A 198 -18.53 3.01 17.78
CA VAL A 198 -17.88 3.21 16.45
C VAL A 198 -16.53 2.52 16.36
N ALA A 199 -15.74 2.53 17.44
CA ALA A 199 -14.48 1.83 17.46
C ALA A 199 -14.66 0.32 17.39
N TYR A 200 -15.65 -0.24 18.08
CA TYR A 200 -16.00 -1.65 18.07
C TYR A 200 -16.38 -2.12 16.65
N HIS A 201 -17.41 -1.50 16.04
CA HIS A 201 -17.86 -1.91 14.72
C HIS A 201 -16.81 -1.61 13.61
N GLY A 202 -16.05 -0.52 13.78
CA GLY A 202 -14.92 -0.24 12.90
C GLY A 202 -13.84 -1.30 12.98
N THR A 203 -13.53 -1.81 14.19
CA THR A 203 -12.59 -2.92 14.42
C THR A 203 -13.05 -4.19 13.72
N ILE A 204 -14.32 -4.59 13.92
CA ILE A 204 -14.89 -5.76 13.25
C ILE A 204 -14.77 -5.61 11.73
N LEU A 205 -15.17 -4.46 11.16
CA LEU A 205 -15.08 -4.26 9.71
C LEU A 205 -13.64 -4.32 9.19
N GLU A 206 -12.66 -3.71 9.87
CA GLU A 206 -11.27 -3.79 9.45
C GLU A 206 -10.72 -5.22 9.56
N ASN A 207 -11.10 -5.97 10.61
CA ASN A 207 -10.64 -7.34 10.87
C ASN A 207 -11.28 -8.37 9.95
N GLU A 208 -12.59 -8.27 9.70
CA GLU A 208 -13.36 -9.27 8.95
C GLU A 208 -13.35 -9.05 7.43
N THR A 209 -13.04 -7.84 6.98
CA THR A 209 -13.10 -7.50 5.55
C THR A 209 -11.76 -7.07 4.96
N GLY A 210 -10.76 -6.86 5.79
CA GLY A 210 -9.47 -6.30 5.38
C GLY A 210 -9.56 -4.88 4.80
N MET A 211 -10.67 -4.16 4.99
CA MET A 211 -10.80 -2.75 4.58
C MET A 211 -9.77 -1.87 5.29
N ARG A 212 -9.32 -0.82 4.59
CA ARG A 212 -8.51 0.21 5.25
C ARG A 212 -9.39 1.08 6.14
N GLY A 213 -8.89 1.50 7.30
CA GLY A 213 -9.66 2.37 8.19
C GLY A 213 -10.16 3.66 7.55
N VAL A 214 -9.50 4.16 6.50
CA VAL A 214 -10.02 5.29 5.71
C VAL A 214 -11.20 4.89 4.82
N GLU A 215 -11.24 3.66 4.33
CA GLU A 215 -12.35 3.13 3.53
C GLU A 215 -13.58 2.96 4.43
N VAL A 216 -13.41 2.36 5.61
CA VAL A 216 -14.48 2.23 6.63
C VAL A 216 -15.05 3.60 7.02
N ARG A 217 -14.18 4.57 7.31
CA ARG A 217 -14.63 5.92 7.71
C ARG A 217 -15.41 6.66 6.64
N ASN A 218 -15.05 6.44 5.37
CA ASN A 218 -15.66 7.13 4.23
C ASN A 218 -16.77 6.32 3.55
N LEU A 219 -17.24 5.26 4.19
CA LEU A 219 -18.32 4.45 3.67
C LEU A 219 -19.63 5.23 3.69
N GLN A 220 -20.32 5.30 2.55
CA GLN A 220 -21.61 5.95 2.36
C GLN A 220 -22.74 4.92 2.36
N MET A 221 -23.96 5.32 2.73
CA MET A 221 -25.14 4.47 2.78
C MET A 221 -25.39 3.72 1.47
N LYS A 222 -25.28 4.39 0.31
CA LYS A 222 -25.46 3.81 -1.04
C LYS A 222 -24.45 2.73 -1.43
N ARG A 223 -23.40 2.53 -0.63
CA ARG A 223 -22.34 1.55 -0.89
C ARG A 223 -22.55 0.23 -0.17
N VAL A 224 -23.57 0.18 0.66
CA VAL A 224 -23.92 -0.98 1.47
C VAL A 224 -25.11 -1.65 0.87
N ASP A 225 -24.96 -2.90 0.49
CA ASP A 225 -26.07 -3.79 0.12
C ASP A 225 -26.25 -4.83 1.22
N LEU A 226 -27.29 -4.64 2.05
CA LEU A 226 -27.57 -5.54 3.17
C LEU A 226 -28.23 -6.85 2.71
N LEU A 227 -28.87 -6.86 1.53
CA LEU A 227 -29.52 -8.06 0.99
C LEU A 227 -28.49 -8.98 0.34
N ALA A 228 -27.61 -8.40 -0.47
CA ALA A 228 -26.50 -9.14 -1.06
C ALA A 228 -25.36 -9.41 -0.07
N ALA A 229 -25.40 -8.83 1.14
CA ALA A 229 -24.32 -8.85 2.13
C ALA A 229 -22.98 -8.39 1.56
N GLU A 230 -22.96 -7.20 0.93
CA GLU A 230 -21.78 -6.68 0.22
C GLU A 230 -21.55 -5.18 0.47
N ILE A 231 -20.28 -4.78 0.39
CA ILE A 231 -19.86 -3.37 0.34
C ILE A 231 -19.17 -3.08 -0.99
N GLN A 232 -19.61 -2.04 -1.70
CA GLN A 232 -19.05 -1.59 -2.96
C GLN A 232 -18.13 -0.40 -2.76
N LEU A 233 -16.82 -0.57 -2.95
CA LEU A 233 -15.84 0.50 -2.89
C LEU A 233 -15.57 1.04 -4.31
N GLN A 234 -15.91 2.30 -4.57
CA GLN A 234 -15.82 2.88 -5.91
C GLN A 234 -14.67 3.84 -6.13
N LYS A 235 -14.03 4.36 -5.10
CA LYS A 235 -12.96 5.34 -5.24
C LYS A 235 -11.70 4.92 -4.51
N SER A 236 -10.64 4.75 -5.27
CA SER A 236 -9.29 4.61 -4.76
C SER A 236 -8.35 5.50 -5.55
N LYS A 237 -7.19 5.83 -4.95
CA LYS A 237 -6.07 6.50 -5.64
C LYS A 237 -5.55 5.73 -6.86
N THR A 238 -5.85 4.44 -6.94
CA THR A 238 -5.38 3.50 -7.96
C THR A 238 -6.56 2.71 -8.53
N LYS A 239 -6.45 2.26 -9.79
CA LYS A 239 -7.48 1.43 -10.45
C LYS A 239 -7.86 0.18 -9.64
N GLY A 240 -6.93 -0.43 -8.91
CA GLY A 240 -7.16 -1.61 -8.07
C GLY A 240 -7.90 -1.35 -6.74
N GLY A 241 -8.44 -0.16 -6.53
CA GLY A 241 -9.21 0.17 -5.33
C GLY A 241 -10.72 0.11 -5.49
N VAL A 242 -11.23 -0.08 -6.72
CA VAL A 242 -12.64 -0.33 -7.00
C VAL A 242 -12.88 -1.83 -6.84
N ARG A 243 -13.68 -2.22 -5.87
CA ARG A 243 -13.95 -3.63 -5.57
C ARG A 243 -15.21 -3.81 -4.76
N THR A 244 -15.79 -4.99 -4.86
CA THR A 244 -16.89 -5.46 -4.00
C THR A 244 -16.29 -6.33 -2.90
N ILE A 245 -16.73 -6.13 -1.67
CA ILE A 245 -16.29 -6.86 -0.49
C ILE A 245 -17.47 -7.63 0.06
N PRO A 246 -17.46 -8.97 0.06
CA PRO A 246 -18.47 -9.78 0.70
C PRO A 246 -18.35 -9.64 2.23
N LEU A 247 -19.50 -9.65 2.90
CA LEU A 247 -19.59 -9.56 4.35
C LEU A 247 -19.92 -10.93 4.93
N ASN A 248 -19.11 -11.40 5.85
CA ASN A 248 -19.45 -12.52 6.71
C ASN A 248 -20.50 -12.09 7.76
N ALA A 249 -20.97 -13.00 8.58
CA ALA A 249 -22.03 -12.74 9.55
C ALA A 249 -21.71 -11.59 10.51
N ASP A 250 -20.49 -11.54 11.04
CA ASP A 250 -20.05 -10.53 12.02
C ASP A 250 -19.90 -9.14 11.39
N ALA A 251 -19.32 -9.09 10.18
CA ALA A 251 -19.22 -7.86 9.40
C ALA A 251 -20.60 -7.32 8.99
N LEU A 252 -21.50 -8.20 8.54
CA LEU A 252 -22.87 -7.84 8.17
C LEU A 252 -23.64 -7.27 9.38
N GLU A 253 -23.56 -7.93 10.53
CA GLU A 253 -24.20 -7.43 11.75
C GLU A 253 -23.61 -6.06 12.15
N SER A 254 -22.30 -5.90 12.09
CA SER A 254 -21.65 -4.62 12.38
C SER A 254 -22.12 -3.52 11.44
N VAL A 255 -22.29 -3.82 10.14
CA VAL A 255 -22.81 -2.85 9.17
C VAL A 255 -24.26 -2.49 9.49
N LYS A 256 -25.13 -3.47 9.81
CA LYS A 256 -26.52 -3.21 10.21
C LYS A 256 -26.60 -2.27 11.40
N GLN A 257 -25.80 -2.50 12.44
CA GLN A 257 -25.76 -1.66 13.63
C GLN A 257 -25.28 -0.24 13.31
N LEU A 258 -24.29 -0.10 12.44
CA LEU A 258 -23.82 1.22 11.97
C LEU A 258 -24.89 1.94 11.14
N VAL A 259 -25.65 1.24 10.28
CA VAL A 259 -26.77 1.79 9.50
C VAL A 259 -27.86 2.31 10.42
N ILE A 260 -28.31 1.51 11.38
CA ILE A 260 -29.33 1.91 12.36
C ILE A 260 -28.89 3.18 13.11
N ARG A 261 -27.66 3.17 13.62
CA ARG A 261 -27.12 4.35 14.30
C ARG A 261 -27.01 5.57 13.38
N ALA A 262 -26.57 5.38 12.14
CA ALA A 262 -26.43 6.47 11.18
C ALA A 262 -27.78 7.13 10.88
N GLN A 263 -28.83 6.34 10.69
CA GLN A 263 -30.22 6.81 10.50
C GLN A 263 -30.72 7.60 11.71
N GLN A 264 -30.48 7.11 12.93
CA GLN A 264 -30.80 7.84 14.17
C GLN A 264 -30.09 9.19 14.27
N LEU A 265 -28.91 9.31 13.63
CA LEU A 265 -28.12 10.55 13.56
C LEU A 265 -28.44 11.41 12.32
N GLY A 266 -29.51 11.08 11.57
CA GLY A 266 -29.99 11.85 10.43
C GLY A 266 -29.39 11.46 9.07
N ALA A 267 -28.72 10.31 8.98
CA ALA A 267 -28.15 9.81 7.72
C ALA A 267 -29.22 9.11 6.87
N ASN A 268 -30.18 9.86 6.31
CA ASN A 268 -31.33 9.32 5.56
C ASN A 268 -31.20 9.45 4.04
N GLN A 269 -30.04 9.88 3.54
CA GLN A 269 -29.79 10.04 2.11
C GLN A 269 -28.71 9.06 1.64
N PRO A 270 -28.74 8.60 0.37
CA PRO A 270 -27.77 7.66 -0.17
C PRO A 270 -26.31 8.12 -0.06
N ASP A 271 -26.07 9.44 -0.17
CA ASP A 271 -24.73 10.05 -0.11
C ASP A 271 -24.24 10.33 1.32
N HIS A 272 -25.10 10.14 2.32
CA HIS A 272 -24.71 10.30 3.72
C HIS A 272 -23.72 9.21 4.15
N PHE A 273 -22.85 9.58 5.10
CA PHE A 273 -21.85 8.65 5.61
C PHE A 273 -22.42 7.71 6.67
N LEU A 274 -21.98 6.45 6.62
CA LEU A 274 -22.33 5.42 7.58
C LEU A 274 -21.86 5.77 9.01
N ILE A 275 -20.77 6.55 9.11
CA ILE A 275 -20.24 7.04 10.37
C ILE A 275 -20.17 8.58 10.30
N PRO A 276 -21.29 9.28 10.65
CA PRO A 276 -21.37 10.73 10.64
C PRO A 276 -20.33 11.41 11.51
N ALA A 277 -19.80 12.55 11.02
CA ALA A 277 -18.84 13.35 11.77
C ALA A 277 -19.52 14.10 12.92
N LEU A 278 -18.87 14.15 14.09
CA LEU A 278 -19.25 15.05 15.16
C LEU A 278 -18.55 16.41 14.91
N VAL A 279 -19.34 17.43 14.61
CA VAL A 279 -18.87 18.79 14.27
C VAL A 279 -19.26 19.82 15.30
N ASN A 280 -18.46 20.87 15.45
CA ASN A 280 -18.86 22.04 16.21
C ASN A 280 -19.89 22.84 15.40
N ALA A 281 -20.95 23.25 16.03
CA ALA A 281 -22.00 24.10 15.49
C ALA A 281 -22.30 25.22 16.47
N VAL A 282 -22.89 26.29 15.98
CA VAL A 282 -23.35 27.40 16.78
C VAL A 282 -24.88 27.34 16.84
N ARG A 283 -25.44 27.43 18.00
CA ARG A 283 -26.88 27.53 18.22
C ARG A 283 -27.20 28.83 18.93
N GLU A 284 -28.26 29.47 18.55
CA GLU A 284 -28.78 30.63 19.27
C GLU A 284 -29.38 30.19 20.60
N GLY A 285 -28.91 30.76 21.69
CA GLY A 285 -29.37 30.49 23.05
C GLY A 285 -30.58 31.36 23.40
N LYS A 286 -31.23 31.10 24.55
CA LYS A 286 -32.46 31.75 25.03
C LYS A 286 -32.39 33.27 25.14
N ASN A 287 -31.23 33.91 25.11
CA ASN A 287 -31.05 35.35 25.30
C ASN A 287 -30.30 35.98 24.12
N GLY A 288 -30.44 35.46 22.88
CA GLY A 288 -29.69 35.95 21.71
C GLY A 288 -28.19 35.67 21.74
N LYS A 289 -27.68 35.01 22.79
CA LYS A 289 -26.27 34.62 22.88
C LYS A 289 -26.01 33.36 22.12
N THR A 290 -24.98 33.33 21.30
CA THR A 290 -24.55 32.14 20.57
C THR A 290 -23.87 31.13 21.54
N VAL A 291 -24.31 29.87 21.49
CA VAL A 291 -23.75 28.76 22.24
C VAL A 291 -23.09 27.75 21.31
N ASN A 292 -21.85 27.40 21.60
CA ASN A 292 -21.15 26.33 20.89
C ASN A 292 -21.76 24.97 21.30
N VAL A 293 -22.29 24.26 20.32
CA VAL A 293 -22.84 22.92 20.50
C VAL A 293 -22.12 21.93 19.59
N ARG A 294 -22.19 20.66 19.93
CA ARG A 294 -21.70 19.58 19.07
C ARG A 294 -22.88 18.84 18.49
N ARG A 295 -22.89 18.66 17.17
CA ARG A 295 -23.91 17.87 16.48
C ARG A 295 -23.28 16.91 15.48
N TYR A 296 -23.99 15.86 15.15
CA TYR A 296 -23.61 14.99 14.05
C TYR A 296 -24.00 15.61 12.70
N ASP A 297 -23.09 15.50 11.74
CA ASP A 297 -23.28 15.96 10.36
C ASP A 297 -23.15 14.74 9.43
N PRO A 298 -24.24 14.19 8.91
CA PRO A 298 -24.22 12.99 8.08
C PRO A 298 -23.63 13.23 6.69
N THR A 299 -23.48 14.49 6.26
CA THR A 299 -22.82 14.86 4.99
C THR A 299 -21.29 14.81 5.07
N LYS A 300 -20.75 14.59 6.28
CA LYS A 300 -19.31 14.52 6.53
C LYS A 300 -18.94 13.22 7.23
N SER A 301 -17.84 12.60 6.77
CA SER A 301 -17.29 11.40 7.41
C SER A 301 -16.57 11.75 8.72
N THR A 302 -16.60 10.82 9.69
CA THR A 302 -15.81 10.94 10.91
C THR A 302 -14.32 11.07 10.60
N LYS A 303 -13.60 11.85 11.42
CA LYS A 303 -12.12 11.90 11.36
C LYS A 303 -11.47 10.60 11.86
N GLY A 304 -12.24 9.73 12.49
CA GLY A 304 -11.81 8.43 13.01
C GLY A 304 -11.99 8.33 14.53
N TRP A 305 -11.53 7.22 15.05
CA TRP A 305 -11.67 6.85 16.47
C TRP A 305 -10.32 6.64 17.18
N ARG A 306 -9.27 7.37 16.74
CA ARG A 306 -7.90 7.21 17.26
C ARG A 306 -7.81 7.24 18.80
N THR A 307 -8.52 8.16 19.45
CA THR A 307 -8.50 8.28 20.92
C THR A 307 -9.16 7.08 21.58
N ALA A 308 -10.30 6.63 21.03
CA ALA A 308 -10.98 5.42 21.50
C ALA A 308 -10.09 4.19 21.29
N TRP A 309 -9.49 4.06 20.11
CA TRP A 309 -8.58 2.98 19.74
C TRP A 309 -7.40 2.85 20.73
N ARG A 310 -6.72 3.96 21.02
CA ARG A 310 -5.59 3.95 21.97
C ARG A 310 -6.01 3.45 23.36
N LYS A 311 -7.15 3.96 23.87
CA LYS A 311 -7.67 3.54 25.18
C LYS A 311 -8.15 2.09 25.18
N LEU A 312 -8.73 1.65 24.07
CA LEU A 312 -9.19 0.29 23.86
C LEU A 312 -8.01 -0.69 23.87
N THR A 313 -7.00 -0.45 23.03
CA THR A 313 -5.81 -1.33 22.94
C THR A 313 -4.99 -1.34 24.23
N GLU A 314 -4.92 -0.22 24.94
CA GLU A 314 -4.29 -0.16 26.25
C GLU A 314 -5.06 -1.03 27.27
N LYS A 315 -6.40 -0.93 27.32
CA LYS A 315 -7.24 -1.73 28.22
C LYS A 315 -7.24 -3.22 27.87
N ALA A 316 -7.15 -3.56 26.60
CA ALA A 316 -7.04 -4.95 26.13
C ALA A 316 -5.65 -5.57 26.34
N GLY A 317 -4.67 -4.82 26.87
CA GLY A 317 -3.29 -5.28 27.02
C GLY A 317 -2.52 -5.38 25.68
N LEU A 318 -3.00 -4.68 24.65
CA LEU A 318 -2.47 -4.73 23.26
C LEU A 318 -1.81 -3.37 22.89
N LYS A 319 -1.05 -2.81 23.82
CA LYS A 319 -0.34 -1.53 23.62
C LYS A 319 0.54 -1.59 22.37
N GLY A 320 0.44 -0.57 21.53
CA GLY A 320 1.19 -0.48 20.26
C GLY A 320 0.49 -1.11 19.05
N LEU A 321 -0.61 -1.84 19.22
CA LEU A 321 -1.43 -2.35 18.13
C LEU A 321 -2.01 -1.17 17.33
N ARG A 322 -1.77 -1.15 16.02
CA ARG A 322 -2.27 -0.11 15.11
C ARG A 322 -3.56 -0.59 14.43
N GLY A 323 -4.48 0.31 14.11
CA GLY A 323 -5.67 -0.07 13.33
C GLY A 323 -5.33 -0.77 12.01
N HIS A 324 -4.22 -0.39 11.35
CA HIS A 324 -3.80 -1.07 10.12
C HIS A 324 -3.32 -2.51 10.33
N ASP A 325 -2.95 -2.89 11.54
CA ASP A 325 -2.54 -4.26 11.88
C ASP A 325 -3.74 -5.25 11.80
N LEU A 326 -4.99 -4.77 11.98
CA LEU A 326 -6.19 -5.57 11.74
C LEU A 326 -6.29 -6.06 10.29
N ARG A 327 -5.98 -5.20 9.35
CA ARG A 327 -5.91 -5.61 7.95
C ARG A 327 -4.75 -6.58 7.69
N HIS A 328 -3.62 -6.44 8.40
CA HIS A 328 -2.55 -7.43 8.34
C HIS A 328 -3.03 -8.78 8.89
N ASN A 329 -3.74 -8.76 10.02
CA ASN A 329 -4.37 -9.94 10.60
C ASN A 329 -5.28 -10.65 9.60
N TRP A 330 -6.20 -9.92 8.97
CA TRP A 330 -7.09 -10.46 7.94
C TRP A 330 -6.33 -11.12 6.78
N VAL A 331 -5.30 -10.45 6.23
CA VAL A 331 -4.50 -11.03 5.12
C VAL A 331 -3.72 -12.26 5.58
N THR A 332 -3.16 -12.25 6.80
CA THR A 332 -2.44 -13.40 7.36
C THR A 332 -3.37 -14.60 7.53
N SER A 333 -4.54 -14.40 8.13
CA SER A 333 -5.54 -15.47 8.32
C SER A 333 -5.98 -16.10 7.01
N HIS A 334 -6.22 -15.28 5.98
CA HIS A 334 -6.53 -15.79 4.63
C HIS A 334 -5.36 -16.55 4.00
N ALA A 335 -4.12 -16.11 4.20
CA ALA A 335 -2.95 -16.82 3.71
C ALA A 335 -2.76 -18.17 4.42
N GLU A 336 -3.06 -18.24 5.72
CA GLU A 336 -2.96 -19.48 6.54
C GLU A 336 -3.96 -20.54 6.12
N ILE A 337 -5.17 -20.13 5.69
CA ILE A 337 -6.16 -21.07 5.14
C ILE A 337 -5.95 -21.35 3.65
N GLY A 338 -4.90 -20.81 3.03
CA GLY A 338 -4.52 -21.08 1.65
C GLY A 338 -5.36 -20.35 0.61
N THR A 339 -5.97 -19.22 0.95
CA THR A 339 -6.70 -18.39 -0.03
C THR A 339 -5.76 -17.99 -1.18
N PRO A 340 -6.17 -18.18 -2.45
CA PRO A 340 -5.36 -17.79 -3.59
C PRO A 340 -4.97 -16.30 -3.56
N GLN A 341 -3.73 -15.99 -3.92
CA GLN A 341 -3.22 -14.61 -3.89
C GLN A 341 -4.06 -13.66 -4.75
N SER A 342 -4.56 -14.12 -5.88
CA SER A 342 -5.45 -13.34 -6.76
C SER A 342 -6.74 -12.91 -6.06
N VAL A 343 -7.32 -13.77 -5.22
CA VAL A 343 -8.52 -13.48 -4.42
C VAL A 343 -8.17 -12.48 -3.31
N LEU A 344 -7.05 -12.66 -2.62
CA LEU A 344 -6.57 -11.72 -1.62
C LEU A 344 -6.34 -10.32 -2.21
N GLU A 345 -5.69 -10.23 -3.36
CA GLU A 345 -5.45 -8.94 -4.04
C GLU A 345 -6.75 -8.30 -4.54
N ALA A 346 -7.70 -9.10 -5.01
CA ALA A 346 -9.01 -8.61 -5.42
C ALA A 346 -9.80 -8.01 -4.25
N GLN A 347 -9.80 -8.67 -3.09
CA GLN A 347 -10.55 -8.22 -1.91
C GLN A 347 -9.80 -7.15 -1.11
N ALA A 348 -8.50 -7.33 -0.86
CA ALA A 348 -7.70 -6.35 -0.14
C ALA A 348 -7.41 -5.10 -0.98
N GLY A 349 -7.43 -5.18 -2.31
CA GLY A 349 -6.85 -4.19 -3.20
C GLY A 349 -5.33 -4.25 -3.15
N HIS A 350 -4.65 -3.19 -3.59
CA HIS A 350 -3.19 -3.18 -3.69
C HIS A 350 -2.50 -3.59 -2.38
N LEU A 351 -1.77 -4.68 -2.42
CA LEU A 351 -0.81 -5.09 -1.41
C LEU A 351 0.58 -4.59 -1.82
N SER A 352 1.38 -4.11 -0.88
CA SER A 352 2.77 -3.75 -1.18
C SER A 352 3.56 -5.02 -1.51
N LYS A 353 4.58 -4.91 -2.39
CA LYS A 353 5.44 -6.05 -2.73
C LYS A 353 5.96 -6.78 -1.48
N ARG A 354 6.37 -6.02 -0.47
CA ARG A 354 6.85 -6.56 0.80
C ARG A 354 5.78 -7.36 1.56
N MET A 355 4.53 -6.89 1.57
CA MET A 355 3.41 -7.64 2.14
C MET A 355 3.18 -8.92 1.33
N SER A 356 3.14 -8.81 0.01
CA SER A 356 2.99 -9.95 -0.89
C SER A 356 4.06 -11.01 -0.67
N ASP A 357 5.33 -10.60 -0.55
CA ASP A 357 6.45 -11.51 -0.29
C ASP A 357 6.33 -12.19 1.10
N HIS A 358 5.93 -11.45 2.13
CA HIS A 358 5.70 -12.01 3.47
C HIS A 358 4.61 -13.09 3.46
N TYR A 359 3.49 -12.84 2.81
CA TYR A 359 2.37 -13.79 2.74
C TYR A 359 2.64 -14.98 1.83
N LYS A 360 3.53 -14.85 0.85
CA LYS A 360 3.95 -15.96 0.01
C LYS A 360 4.51 -17.14 0.83
N HIS A 361 5.36 -16.87 1.81
CA HIS A 361 5.90 -17.92 2.68
C HIS A 361 4.82 -18.57 3.56
N ILE A 362 3.82 -17.82 4.01
CA ILE A 362 2.69 -18.36 4.78
C ILE A 362 1.85 -19.26 3.87
N SER A 363 1.52 -18.80 2.68
CA SER A 363 0.75 -19.57 1.68
C SER A 363 1.48 -20.84 1.24
N GLU A 364 2.80 -20.83 1.13
CA GLU A 364 3.61 -22.02 0.82
C GLU A 364 3.50 -23.09 1.92
N ARG A 365 3.49 -22.67 3.19
CA ARG A 365 3.25 -23.60 4.33
C ARG A 365 1.84 -24.15 4.32
N ALA A 366 0.84 -23.31 4.05
CA ALA A 366 -0.56 -23.73 3.90
C ALA A 366 -0.74 -24.72 2.75
N ALA A 367 -0.10 -24.48 1.60
CA ALA A 367 -0.11 -25.36 0.45
C ALA A 367 0.50 -26.76 0.78
N ARG A 368 1.59 -26.81 1.53
CA ARG A 368 2.16 -28.07 2.00
C ARG A 368 1.19 -28.84 2.89
N LYS A 369 0.59 -28.19 3.90
CA LYS A 369 -0.43 -28.80 4.77
C LYS A 369 -1.64 -29.30 3.97
N ALA A 370 -2.10 -28.53 2.98
CA ALA A 370 -3.19 -28.95 2.10
C ALA A 370 -2.83 -30.18 1.26
N SER A 371 -1.60 -30.26 0.75
CA SER A 371 -1.09 -31.43 0.01
C SER A 371 -1.05 -32.67 0.90
N ASP A 372 -0.55 -32.54 2.14
CA ASP A 372 -0.51 -33.65 3.11
C ASP A 372 -1.92 -34.13 3.48
N THR A 373 -2.85 -33.16 3.67
CA THR A 373 -4.25 -33.49 3.96
C THR A 373 -4.92 -34.20 2.79
N LEU A 374 -4.71 -33.73 1.56
CA LEU A 374 -5.23 -34.38 0.35
C LEU A 374 -4.67 -35.79 0.21
N SER A 375 -3.39 -36.00 0.50
CA SER A 375 -2.76 -37.33 0.47
C SER A 375 -3.45 -38.29 1.46
N ARG A 376 -3.72 -37.84 2.69
CA ARG A 376 -4.44 -38.64 3.71
C ARG A 376 -5.88 -38.95 3.29
N VAL A 377 -6.61 -37.98 2.76
CA VAL A 377 -7.99 -38.17 2.28
C VAL A 377 -8.03 -39.18 1.14
N LYS A 378 -7.13 -39.03 0.14
CA LYS A 378 -7.02 -40.01 -0.95
C LYS A 378 -6.62 -41.40 -0.50
N ALA A 379 -5.72 -41.53 0.49
CA ALA A 379 -5.34 -42.80 1.05
C ALA A 379 -6.55 -43.51 1.73
N LYS A 380 -7.35 -42.75 2.51
CA LYS A 380 -8.60 -43.23 3.13
C LYS A 380 -9.60 -43.69 2.07
N GLN A 381 -9.88 -42.87 1.06
CA GLN A 381 -10.81 -43.21 -0.03
C GLN A 381 -10.36 -44.48 -0.79
N ARG A 382 -9.05 -44.62 -1.05
CA ARG A 382 -8.49 -45.84 -1.69
C ARG A 382 -8.63 -47.09 -0.81
N ALA A 383 -8.46 -46.92 0.51
CA ALA A 383 -8.64 -48.04 1.44
C ALA A 383 -10.12 -48.48 1.49
N GLU A 384 -11.04 -47.54 1.57
CA GLU A 384 -12.49 -47.81 1.53
C GLU A 384 -12.93 -48.46 0.20
N ALA A 385 -12.40 -47.98 -0.91
CA ALA A 385 -12.69 -48.54 -2.23
C ALA A 385 -12.13 -49.99 -2.32
N ARG A 386 -10.93 -50.25 -1.83
CA ARG A 386 -10.37 -51.62 -1.77
C ARG A 386 -11.18 -52.55 -0.91
N ALA A 387 -11.64 -52.08 0.26
CA ALA A 387 -12.49 -52.88 1.15
C ALA A 387 -13.83 -53.26 0.46
N LYS A 388 -14.47 -52.29 -0.21
CA LYS A 388 -15.68 -52.56 -1.00
C LYS A 388 -15.48 -53.54 -2.14
N MET A 389 -14.35 -53.44 -2.87
CA MET A 389 -14.01 -54.39 -3.94
C MET A 389 -13.76 -55.78 -3.41
N GLN A 390 -13.08 -55.91 -2.23
CA GLN A 390 -12.87 -57.17 -1.58
C GLN A 390 -14.16 -57.82 -1.09
N GLU A 391 -15.08 -57.03 -0.53
CA GLU A 391 -16.41 -57.49 -0.09
C GLU A 391 -17.25 -58.00 -1.28
N GLN A 392 -17.27 -57.22 -2.38
CA GLN A 392 -17.92 -57.63 -3.61
C GLN A 392 -17.33 -58.95 -4.18
N ALA A 393 -16.00 -59.06 -4.21
CA ALA A 393 -15.34 -60.30 -4.66
C ALA A 393 -15.67 -61.50 -3.78
N ARG A 394 -15.77 -61.33 -2.44
CA ARG A 394 -16.21 -62.37 -1.51
C ARG A 394 -17.66 -62.76 -1.78
N THR A 395 -18.56 -61.80 -1.99
CA THR A 395 -19.97 -62.05 -2.28
C THR A 395 -20.13 -62.80 -3.61
N CYS A 396 -19.39 -62.45 -4.65
CA CYS A 396 -19.39 -63.19 -5.92
C CYS A 396 -18.85 -64.62 -5.73
N ALA A 397 -17.77 -64.83 -4.96
CA ALA A 397 -17.19 -66.15 -4.73
C ALA A 397 -18.14 -67.09 -3.94
N VAL A 398 -18.96 -66.53 -3.03
CA VAL A 398 -20.01 -67.26 -2.30
C VAL A 398 -21.14 -67.70 -3.26
N ILE A 399 -21.54 -66.81 -4.15
CA ILE A 399 -22.60 -67.10 -5.15
C ILE A 399 -22.16 -68.20 -6.11
N ASP A 400 -20.87 -68.17 -6.55
CA ASP A 400 -20.33 -69.24 -7.43
C ASP A 400 -20.14 -70.58 -6.70
N SER A 401 -19.90 -70.60 -5.37
CA SER A 401 -19.84 -71.81 -4.60
C SER A 401 -21.21 -72.49 -4.35
N ASP A 402 -22.26 -71.70 -4.28
CA ASP A 402 -23.65 -72.21 -4.12
C ASP A 402 -24.30 -72.58 -5.44
N ALA A 403 -23.65 -72.30 -6.58
CA ALA A 403 -24.16 -72.60 -7.95
C ALA A 403 -23.58 -73.89 -8.54
N MET A 404 -22.80 -74.71 -7.80
CA MET A 404 -22.36 -76.02 -8.27
C MET A 404 -23.46 -77.04 -7.92
N PRO A 405 -24.26 -77.51 -8.91
CA PRO A 405 -25.13 -78.66 -8.72
C PRO A 405 -24.26 -79.87 -8.53
N THR A 406 -24.43 -80.62 -7.41
CA THR A 406 -23.93 -82.00 -7.22
C THR A 406 -24.37 -82.86 -8.37
N LEU A 407 -23.43 -83.25 -9.23
CA LEU A 407 -23.66 -84.31 -10.19
C LEU A 407 -23.93 -85.60 -9.39
N GLN A 408 -25.22 -85.93 -9.22
CA GLN A 408 -25.62 -87.32 -8.90
C GLN A 408 -25.38 -88.17 -10.13
N ASP A 409 -24.60 -89.23 -9.93
CA ASP A 409 -24.29 -90.28 -10.88
C ASP A 409 -25.61 -90.93 -11.32
N VAL A 410 -26.05 -90.67 -12.56
CA VAL A 410 -27.08 -91.49 -13.21
C VAL A 410 -26.46 -92.15 -14.42
N GLY A 411 -26.36 -93.44 -14.32
CA GLY A 411 -25.80 -94.32 -15.33
C GLY A 411 -26.36 -94.16 -16.72
N SER A 412 -25.48 -94.47 -17.67
CA SER A 412 -25.67 -94.94 -19.04
C SER A 412 -26.76 -94.29 -19.88
N GLY A 413 -26.31 -93.60 -20.90
CA GLY A 413 -26.99 -93.58 -22.19
C GLY A 413 -27.38 -92.20 -22.74
N GLN A 414 -26.71 -91.89 -23.83
CA GLN A 414 -27.08 -90.93 -24.88
C GLN A 414 -26.80 -89.43 -24.71
N LEU A 415 -25.76 -89.04 -25.40
CA LEU A 415 -25.50 -87.67 -25.85
C LEU A 415 -26.67 -87.17 -26.71
N ILE A 416 -27.28 -86.03 -26.29
CA ILE A 416 -28.00 -85.17 -27.19
C ILE A 416 -27.39 -83.78 -27.10
N VAL A 417 -26.74 -83.36 -28.20
CA VAL A 417 -26.34 -81.98 -28.46
C VAL A 417 -27.57 -81.22 -28.86
N VAL A 418 -27.92 -80.15 -28.12
CA VAL A 418 -28.84 -79.10 -28.62
C VAL A 418 -28.10 -77.81 -28.60
N GLN A 419 -28.14 -77.09 -29.74
CA GLN A 419 -27.48 -75.84 -30.11
C GLN A 419 -27.80 -74.67 -29.19
#